data_55783e9a98e1dbdea3be9842be677fe8
#
_entry.id   55783e9a98e1dbdea3be9842be677fe8
#
_cell.length_a   1.000
_cell.length_b   1.000
_cell.length_c   1.000
_cell.angle_alpha   90.00
_cell.angle_beta   90.00
_cell.angle_gamma   90.00
#
_symmetry.space_group_name_H-M   'P 1'
#
loop_
_entity.id
_entity.type
_entity.pdbx_description
1 polymer ?
#
loop_
_entity_poly.entity_id
_entity_poly.type
_entity_poly.pdbx_seq_one_letter_code
_entity_poly.pdbx_strand_id
1 'polypeptide(L)'
;LELEMARNDGTYKKVQSKYANPVLLIIDEWLLLKPTASEQHDILELLHRRRKKSSTIFCSQYDCNGWYDQLGGDDAPLAEAILDRIKHDAYKINIIPTDPANYRSMREVYGLDPALSE
;
A
#
# COMPACT_ATOMS: atom_id res chain seq x y z
N LEU A 1 -4.01 9.71 6.82
CA LEU A 1 -4.79 10.45 7.80
C LEU A 1 -4.01 10.74 9.10
N GLU A 2 -3.35 9.74 9.68
CA GLU A 2 -2.54 9.91 10.88
C GLU A 2 -1.41 10.92 10.67
N LEU A 3 -0.73 10.88 9.52
CA LEU A 3 0.34 11.81 9.18
C LEU A 3 -0.17 13.24 8.97
N GLU A 4 -1.36 13.39 8.40
CA GLU A 4 -2.00 14.69 8.25
C GLU A 4 -2.32 15.31 9.61
N MET A 5 -2.89 14.53 10.51
CA MET A 5 -3.17 14.97 11.87
C MET A 5 -1.88 15.34 12.61
N ALA A 6 -0.82 14.57 12.42
CA ALA A 6 0.48 14.82 13.01
C ALA A 6 1.14 16.12 12.52
N ARG A 7 0.92 16.49 11.26
CA ARG A 7 1.37 17.80 10.76
C ARG A 7 0.72 18.95 11.50
N ASN A 8 -0.58 18.83 11.78
CA ASN A 8 -1.35 19.86 12.45
C ASN A 8 -0.98 20.04 13.93
N ASP A 9 -0.55 18.96 14.59
CA ASP A 9 -0.20 18.99 16.02
C ASP A 9 1.31 19.00 16.31
N GLY A 10 2.14 19.03 15.26
CA GLY A 10 3.60 19.12 15.40
C GLY A 10 4.32 17.82 15.69
N THR A 11 3.64 16.67 15.61
CA THR A 11 4.25 15.34 15.85
C THR A 11 4.60 14.57 14.59
N TYR A 12 4.66 15.24 13.45
CA TYR A 12 4.85 14.62 12.14
C TYR A 12 6.09 13.72 12.07
N LYS A 13 7.24 14.20 12.52
CA LYS A 13 8.48 13.40 12.48
C LYS A 13 8.39 12.14 13.32
N LYS A 14 7.74 12.22 14.46
CA LYS A 14 7.56 11.08 15.35
C LYS A 14 6.66 10.03 14.73
N VAL A 15 5.54 10.45 14.15
CA VAL A 15 4.60 9.54 13.49
C VAL A 15 5.22 8.94 12.22
N GLN A 16 5.93 9.74 11.43
CA GLN A 16 6.63 9.23 10.25
C GLN A 16 7.66 8.16 10.62
N SER A 17 8.41 8.36 11.70
CA SER A 17 9.41 7.39 12.19
C SER A 17 8.78 6.07 12.62
N LYS A 18 7.56 6.10 13.11
CA LYS A 18 6.81 4.88 13.46
C LYS A 18 6.66 3.93 12.28
N TYR A 19 6.53 4.48 11.06
CA TYR A 19 6.39 3.69 9.83
C TYR A 19 7.71 3.52 9.09
N ALA A 20 8.64 4.46 9.21
CA ALA A 20 9.91 4.43 8.49
C ALA A 20 10.95 3.50 9.13
N ASN A 21 10.94 3.36 10.45
CA ASN A 21 11.98 2.66 11.19
C ASN A 21 11.83 1.14 11.31
N PRO A 22 10.62 0.53 11.28
CA PRO A 22 10.51 -0.92 11.39
C PRO A 22 11.29 -1.66 10.30
N VAL A 23 11.89 -2.80 10.65
CA VAL A 23 12.63 -3.64 9.69
C VAL A 23 11.69 -4.18 8.61
N LEU A 24 10.47 -4.52 9.00
CA LEU A 24 9.42 -4.96 8.10
C LEU A 24 8.18 -4.11 8.30
N LEU A 25 7.65 -3.57 7.22
CA LEU A 25 6.37 -2.86 7.20
C LEU A 25 5.44 -3.56 6.22
N ILE A 26 4.25 -3.89 6.69
CA ILE A 26 3.21 -4.48 5.85
C ILE A 26 2.13 -3.42 5.65
N ILE A 27 1.90 -3.03 4.41
CA ILE A 27 0.85 -2.10 4.04
C ILE A 27 -0.27 -2.91 3.40
N ASP A 28 -1.33 -3.14 4.17
CA ASP A 28 -2.50 -3.87 3.71
C ASP A 28 -3.46 -2.91 3.01
N GLU A 29 -4.27 -3.46 2.11
CA GLU A 29 -5.26 -2.70 1.34
C GLU A 29 -4.63 -1.49 0.62
N TRP A 30 -3.42 -1.68 0.10
CA TRP A 30 -2.68 -0.64 -0.59
C TRP A 30 -3.48 -0.06 -1.75
N LEU A 31 -3.69 1.24 -1.72
CA LEU A 31 -4.44 2.01 -2.71
C LEU A 31 -5.92 1.60 -2.84
N LEU A 32 -6.51 1.01 -1.81
CA LEU A 32 -7.94 0.75 -1.80
C LEU A 32 -8.73 2.04 -1.96
N LEU A 33 -8.29 3.10 -1.29
CA LEU A 33 -8.81 4.46 -1.46
C LEU A 33 -7.78 5.31 -2.18
N LYS A 34 -8.25 6.27 -2.98
CA LYS A 34 -7.36 7.19 -3.71
C LYS A 34 -6.71 8.17 -2.74
N PRO A 35 -5.39 8.22 -2.64
CA PRO A 35 -4.72 9.16 -1.76
C PRO A 35 -4.82 10.59 -2.28
N THR A 36 -4.88 11.55 -1.36
CA THR A 36 -4.79 12.97 -1.69
C THR A 36 -3.37 13.32 -2.13
N ALA A 37 -3.18 14.52 -2.69
CA ALA A 37 -1.84 14.98 -3.05
C ALA A 37 -0.89 15.01 -1.85
N SER A 38 -1.37 15.44 -0.69
CA SER A 38 -0.60 15.45 0.55
C SER A 38 -0.22 14.04 0.99
N GLU A 39 -1.16 13.11 0.91
CA GLU A 39 -0.90 11.70 1.24
C GLU A 39 0.10 11.06 0.28
N GLN A 40 0.07 11.42 -1.00
CA GLN A 40 1.05 10.95 -1.97
C GLN A 40 2.48 11.43 -1.64
N HIS A 41 2.62 12.66 -1.19
CA HIS A 41 3.90 13.18 -0.68
C HIS A 41 4.39 12.36 0.52
N ASP A 42 3.51 12.05 1.45
CA ASP A 42 3.84 11.22 2.61
C ASP A 42 4.30 9.83 2.21
N ILE A 43 3.60 9.22 1.26
CA ILE A 43 3.93 7.90 0.74
C ILE A 43 5.32 7.92 0.10
N LEU A 44 5.59 8.88 -0.78
CA LEU A 44 6.86 8.99 -1.47
C LEU A 44 8.03 9.17 -0.51
N GLU A 45 7.87 10.02 0.49
CA GLU A 45 8.89 10.27 1.50
C GLU A 45 9.13 9.04 2.37
N LEU A 46 8.07 8.34 2.74
CA LEU A 46 8.18 7.09 3.50
C LEU A 46 8.96 6.03 2.71
N LEU A 47 8.64 5.84 1.44
CA LEU A 47 9.34 4.91 0.57
C LEU A 47 10.81 5.29 0.41
N HIS A 48 11.11 6.57 0.29
CA HIS A 48 12.46 7.07 0.20
C HIS A 48 13.28 6.73 1.46
N ARG A 49 12.71 6.93 2.63
CA ARG A 49 13.38 6.63 3.90
C ARG A 49 13.60 5.15 4.12
N ARG A 50 12.72 4.31 3.60
CA ARG A 50 12.81 2.84 3.76
C ARG A 50 13.68 2.18 2.71
N ARG A 51 13.99 2.86 1.63
CA ARG A 51 14.75 2.30 0.50
C ARG A 51 16.09 1.75 0.93
N LYS A 52 16.39 0.50 0.55
CA LYS A 52 17.65 -0.21 0.83
C LYS A 52 17.97 -0.40 2.32
N LYS A 53 17.06 -0.04 3.21
CA LYS A 53 17.28 -0.18 4.66
C LYS A 53 16.35 -1.19 5.30
N SER A 54 15.17 -1.36 4.73
CA SER A 54 14.09 -2.14 5.34
C SER A 54 13.21 -2.75 4.27
N SER A 55 12.44 -3.78 4.67
CA SER A 55 11.54 -4.48 3.77
C SER A 55 10.12 -3.96 3.92
N THR A 56 9.43 -3.84 2.79
CA THR A 56 8.02 -3.40 2.77
C THR A 56 7.22 -4.38 1.91
N ILE A 57 6.08 -4.81 2.43
CA ILE A 57 5.13 -5.67 1.71
C ILE A 57 3.88 -4.85 1.42
N PHE A 58 3.50 -4.78 0.16
CA PHE A 58 2.27 -4.12 -0.28
C PHE A 58 1.24 -5.18 -0.65
N CYS A 59 0.11 -5.19 0.04
CA CYS A 59 -1.01 -6.07 -0.26
C CYS A 59 -2.11 -5.26 -0.93
N SER A 60 -2.47 -5.62 -2.16
CA SER A 60 -3.42 -4.83 -2.94
C SER A 60 -4.37 -5.71 -3.75
N GLN A 61 -5.56 -5.20 -3.98
CA GLN A 61 -6.54 -5.78 -4.91
C GLN A 61 -6.24 -5.43 -6.36
N TYR A 62 -5.39 -4.42 -6.59
CA TYR A 62 -5.09 -3.92 -7.93
C TYR A 62 -3.71 -4.38 -8.38
N ASP A 63 -3.54 -4.53 -9.69
CA ASP A 63 -2.22 -4.68 -10.31
C ASP A 63 -1.55 -3.30 -10.45
N CYS A 64 -0.36 -3.29 -11.07
CA CYS A 64 0.40 -2.04 -11.20
C CYS A 64 -0.32 -0.99 -12.05
N ASN A 65 -1.11 -1.40 -13.03
CA ASN A 65 -1.90 -0.45 -13.83
C ASN A 65 -3.02 0.16 -12.99
N GLY A 66 -3.67 -0.66 -12.17
CA GLY A 66 -4.67 -0.18 -11.22
C GLY A 66 -4.07 0.76 -10.18
N TRP A 67 -2.85 0.54 -9.75
CA TRP A 67 -2.14 1.43 -8.83
C TRP A 67 -1.93 2.81 -9.45
N TYR A 68 -1.54 2.85 -10.72
CA TYR A 68 -1.36 4.11 -11.44
C TYR A 68 -2.66 4.92 -11.48
N ASP A 69 -3.77 4.26 -11.82
CA ASP A 69 -5.08 4.90 -11.85
C ASP A 69 -5.54 5.37 -10.47
N GLN A 70 -5.31 4.57 -9.43
CA GLN A 70 -5.66 4.93 -8.05
C GLN A 70 -4.83 6.10 -7.53
N LEU A 71 -3.61 6.27 -8.01
CA LEU A 71 -2.77 7.41 -7.67
C LEU A 71 -3.14 8.67 -8.46
N GLY A 72 -4.12 8.59 -9.37
CA GLY A 72 -4.59 9.74 -10.14
C GLY A 72 -4.12 9.76 -11.59
N GLY A 73 -3.38 8.74 -12.02
CA GLY A 73 -2.94 8.61 -13.42
C GLY A 73 -2.10 9.79 -13.89
N ASP A 74 -2.39 10.24 -15.10
CA ASP A 74 -1.65 11.34 -15.74
C ASP A 74 -1.82 12.68 -15.03
N ASP A 75 -2.85 12.83 -14.20
CA ASP A 75 -3.12 14.06 -13.45
C ASP A 75 -2.35 14.15 -12.12
N ALA A 76 -1.62 13.09 -11.75
CA ALA A 76 -0.90 13.04 -10.50
C ALA A 76 0.62 13.09 -10.75
N PRO A 77 1.29 14.20 -10.42
CA PRO A 77 2.73 14.34 -10.70
C PRO A 77 3.60 13.35 -9.93
N LEU A 78 3.11 12.81 -8.81
CA LEU A 78 3.88 11.88 -7.99
C LEU A 78 3.60 10.41 -8.29
N ALA A 79 2.59 10.10 -9.11
CA ALA A 79 2.20 8.71 -9.38
C ALA A 79 3.36 7.88 -9.94
N GLU A 80 4.01 8.37 -10.98
CA GLU A 80 5.16 7.69 -11.58
C GLU A 80 6.32 7.54 -10.60
N ALA A 81 6.61 8.58 -9.84
CA ALA A 81 7.70 8.54 -8.85
C ALA A 81 7.46 7.49 -7.77
N ILE A 82 6.23 7.38 -7.29
CA ILE A 82 5.84 6.37 -6.29
C ILE A 82 5.98 4.97 -6.89
N LEU A 83 5.46 4.75 -8.10
CA LEU A 83 5.52 3.45 -8.75
C LEU A 83 6.94 3.02 -9.08
N ASP A 84 7.78 3.94 -9.56
CA ASP A 84 9.18 3.65 -9.83
C ASP A 84 9.91 3.19 -8.59
N ARG A 85 9.66 3.84 -7.45
CA ARG A 85 10.26 3.46 -6.18
C ARG A 85 9.87 2.05 -5.75
N ILE A 86 8.61 1.67 -5.96
CA ILE A 86 8.12 0.34 -5.60
C ILE A 86 8.66 -0.71 -6.56
N LYS A 87 8.59 -0.46 -7.87
CA LYS A 87 8.94 -1.45 -8.89
C LYS A 87 10.41 -1.75 -8.99
N HIS A 88 11.27 -0.81 -8.64
CA HIS A 88 12.71 -0.92 -8.90
C HIS A 88 13.35 -2.15 -8.25
N ASP A 89 12.98 -2.47 -7.03
CA ASP A 89 13.52 -3.60 -6.26
C ASP A 89 12.42 -4.55 -5.75
N ALA A 90 11.28 -4.62 -6.45
CA ALA A 90 10.14 -5.39 -5.96
C ALA A 90 10.04 -6.77 -6.59
N TYR A 91 9.63 -7.74 -5.77
CA TYR A 91 9.14 -9.03 -6.24
C TYR A 91 7.61 -8.95 -6.30
N LYS A 92 7.05 -9.39 -7.42
CA LYS A 92 5.61 -9.37 -7.63
C LYS A 92 5.04 -10.77 -7.50
N ILE A 93 4.07 -10.91 -6.60
CA ILE A 93 3.35 -12.17 -6.41
C ILE A 93 1.90 -11.93 -6.75
N ASN A 94 1.40 -12.61 -7.80
CA ASN A 94 0.00 -12.58 -8.18
C ASN A 94 -0.68 -13.84 -7.66
N ILE A 95 -1.73 -13.65 -6.86
CA ILE A 95 -2.56 -14.75 -6.39
C ILE A 95 -3.80 -14.79 -7.27
N ILE A 96 -3.85 -15.79 -8.13
CA ILE A 96 -4.91 -15.95 -9.13
C ILE A 96 -5.64 -17.28 -8.84
N PRO A 97 -6.98 -17.27 -8.85
CA PRO A 97 -7.73 -18.52 -8.66
C PRO A 97 -7.45 -19.49 -9.81
N THR A 98 -7.31 -20.77 -9.49
CA THR A 98 -7.14 -21.83 -10.50
C THR A 98 -8.43 -22.08 -11.27
N ASP A 99 -9.57 -21.82 -10.64
CA ASP A 99 -10.90 -21.92 -11.25
C ASP A 99 -11.69 -20.63 -10.94
N PRO A 100 -11.65 -19.64 -11.85
CA PRO A 100 -12.36 -18.37 -11.60
C PRO A 100 -13.86 -18.50 -11.42
N ALA A 101 -14.49 -19.55 -12.01
CA ALA A 101 -15.93 -19.78 -11.90
C ALA A 101 -16.32 -20.23 -10.49
N ASN A 102 -15.42 -20.87 -9.77
CA ASN A 102 -15.65 -21.40 -8.42
C ASN A 102 -14.71 -20.77 -7.39
N TYR A 103 -14.26 -19.56 -7.68
CA TYR A 103 -13.33 -18.86 -6.80
C TYR A 103 -13.91 -18.64 -5.40
N ARG A 104 -13.09 -19.00 -4.40
CA ARG A 104 -13.38 -18.72 -3.00
C ARG A 104 -12.13 -18.11 -2.37
N SER A 105 -12.30 -17.07 -1.54
CA SER A 105 -11.17 -16.47 -0.83
C SER A 105 -10.57 -17.48 0.16
N MET A 106 -9.28 -17.32 0.47
CA MET A 106 -8.64 -18.16 1.50
C MET A 106 -9.31 -18.00 2.86
N ARG A 107 -9.81 -16.81 3.17
CA ARG A 107 -10.55 -16.55 4.38
C ARG A 107 -11.83 -17.39 4.43
N GLU A 108 -12.53 -17.46 3.31
CA GLU A 108 -13.73 -18.30 3.17
C GLU A 108 -13.42 -19.80 3.30
N VAL A 109 -12.37 -20.26 2.59
CA VAL A 109 -11.97 -21.67 2.59
C VAL A 109 -11.58 -22.14 4.00
N TYR A 110 -10.89 -21.32 4.77
CA TYR A 110 -10.43 -21.69 6.11
C TYR A 110 -11.37 -21.26 7.23
N GLY A 111 -12.57 -20.77 6.88
CA GLY A 111 -13.55 -20.36 7.91
C GLY A 111 -13.17 -19.13 8.69
N LEU A 112 -12.32 -18.29 8.13
CA LEU A 112 -11.86 -17.04 8.79
C LEU A 112 -12.78 -15.85 8.52
N ASP A 113 -13.76 -16.03 7.65
CA ASP A 113 -14.73 -14.97 7.33
C ASP A 113 -15.92 -15.08 8.29
N PRO A 114 -16.18 -14.08 9.15
CA PRO A 114 -17.28 -14.12 10.10
C PRO A 114 -18.66 -14.31 9.44
N ALA A 115 -18.83 -13.84 8.21
CA ALA A 115 -20.10 -13.98 7.48
C ALA A 115 -20.39 -15.43 7.09
N LEU A 116 -19.38 -16.29 7.06
CA LEU A 116 -19.48 -17.69 6.63
C LEU A 116 -19.28 -18.69 7.78
N SER A 117 -19.01 -18.21 8.98
CA SER A 117 -18.70 -19.05 10.14
C SER A 117 -19.93 -19.53 10.91
N GLU A 118 -21.12 -19.27 10.42
CA GLU A 118 -22.38 -19.72 11.04
C GLU A 118 -22.85 -21.09 10.55
#